data_c1b6e13e711fb050009cc7702ab58ba1
#
_entry.id   c1b6e13e711fb050009cc7702ab58ba1
#
_cell.length_a   1.000
_cell.length_b   1.000
_cell.length_c   1.000
_cell.angle_alpha   90.00
_cell.angle_beta   90.00
_cell.angle_gamma   90.00
#
_symmetry.space_group_name_H-M   'P 1'
#
loop_
_entity.id
_entity.type
_entity.pdbx_description
1 polymer ?
#
loop_
_entity_poly.entity_id
_entity_poly.type
_entity_poly.pdbx_seq_one_letter_code
_entity_poly.pdbx_strand_id
1 'polypeptide(L)'
;MKIFVLLPRIPWPLEKGDKLRAFNQIKQLAKNNEVILCALSDKKSNKEEAFKALQPYCTSINFIDLGKISILFNMAMAFFKGIPIQCGYFYNKKNHKKIHDLIEKHKPDMLFGQLLRIAEYIRNEKTPKTIDYQDVFSMGMKRRYEIAP
;
A
#
# COMPACT_ATOMS: atom_id res chain seq x y z
N MET A 1 -11.04 -3.59 -17.12
CA MET A 1 -11.44 -3.52 -15.69
C MET A 1 -10.85 -2.27 -15.08
N LYS A 2 -11.50 -1.75 -14.05
CA LYS A 2 -10.99 -0.63 -13.24
C LYS A 2 -10.37 -1.19 -11.96
N ILE A 3 -9.06 -1.01 -11.78
CA ILE A 3 -8.31 -1.58 -10.66
C ILE A 3 -7.81 -0.45 -9.76
N PHE A 4 -8.19 -0.53 -8.47
CA PHE A 4 -7.65 0.36 -7.44
C PHE A 4 -6.42 -0.29 -6.80
N VAL A 5 -5.26 0.31 -7.03
CA VAL A 5 -3.97 -0.17 -6.52
C VAL A 5 -3.62 0.59 -5.25
N LEU A 6 -3.55 -0.11 -4.12
CA LEU A 6 -3.19 0.46 -2.81
C LEU A 6 -1.78 0.01 -2.39
N LEU A 7 -0.88 0.97 -2.21
CA LEU A 7 0.51 0.72 -1.86
C LEU A 7 0.89 1.35 -0.51
N PRO A 8 1.75 0.69 0.30
CA PRO A 8 2.24 1.23 1.58
C PRO A 8 3.27 2.36 1.41
N ARG A 9 3.75 2.59 0.19
CA ARG A 9 4.66 3.69 -0.16
C ARG A 9 4.59 4.02 -1.64
N ILE A 10 5.02 5.22 -1.99
CA ILE A 10 5.12 5.66 -3.39
C ILE A 10 6.15 4.78 -4.11
N PRO A 11 5.80 4.17 -5.28
CA PRO A 11 6.67 3.25 -6.00
C PRO A 11 7.71 3.97 -6.88
N TRP A 12 8.28 5.07 -6.38
CA TRP A 12 9.32 5.88 -7.01
C TRP A 12 10.20 6.55 -5.94
N PRO A 13 11.53 6.75 -6.15
CA PRO A 13 12.36 6.15 -7.20
C PRO A 13 12.52 4.63 -7.04
N LEU A 14 13.00 3.94 -8.09
CA LEU A 14 13.04 2.47 -8.19
C LEU A 14 14.22 1.80 -7.43
N GLU A 15 14.65 2.41 -6.35
CA GLU A 15 15.84 2.01 -5.57
C GLU A 15 15.62 0.82 -4.62
N LYS A 16 14.37 0.41 -4.40
CA LYS A 16 13.99 -0.69 -3.50
C LYS A 16 13.16 -1.74 -4.24
N GLY A 17 13.39 -3.01 -3.91
CA GLY A 17 12.72 -4.12 -4.58
C GLY A 17 11.18 -4.06 -4.56
N ASP A 18 10.60 -3.63 -3.43
CA ASP A 18 9.14 -3.46 -3.31
C ASP A 18 8.61 -2.33 -4.22
N LYS A 19 9.35 -1.22 -4.36
CA LYS A 19 8.99 -0.12 -5.25
C LYS A 19 9.11 -0.52 -6.72
N LEU A 20 10.24 -1.16 -7.10
CA LEU A 20 10.47 -1.65 -8.44
C LEU A 20 9.39 -2.64 -8.86
N ARG A 21 9.05 -3.58 -7.96
CA ARG A 21 7.98 -4.55 -8.20
C ARG A 21 6.64 -3.88 -8.40
N ALA A 22 6.25 -2.96 -7.50
CA ALA A 22 4.99 -2.22 -7.59
C ALA A 22 4.89 -1.42 -8.90
N PHE A 23 5.95 -0.73 -9.27
CA PHE A 23 6.00 0.04 -10.52
C PHE A 23 5.78 -0.85 -11.76
N ASN A 24 6.48 -1.99 -11.83
CA ASN A 24 6.33 -2.93 -12.94
C ASN A 24 4.94 -3.59 -12.95
N GLN A 25 4.35 -3.89 -11.79
CA GLN A 25 2.98 -4.40 -11.70
C GLN A 25 1.97 -3.36 -12.22
N ILE A 26 2.08 -2.10 -11.81
CA ILE A 26 1.23 -1.01 -12.32
C ILE A 26 1.36 -0.92 -13.84
N LYS A 27 2.59 -0.92 -14.36
CA LYS A 27 2.86 -0.85 -15.81
C LYS A 27 2.22 -2.03 -16.59
N GLN A 28 2.23 -3.24 -16.01
CA GLN A 28 1.59 -4.39 -16.64
C GLN A 28 0.07 -4.34 -16.55
N LEU A 29 -0.48 -3.97 -15.39
CA LEU A 29 -1.92 -3.83 -15.21
C LEU A 29 -2.51 -2.77 -16.13
N ALA A 30 -1.81 -1.67 -16.34
CA ALA A 30 -2.24 -0.55 -17.20
C ALA A 30 -2.37 -0.90 -18.67
N LYS A 31 -1.79 -2.01 -19.15
CA LYS A 31 -1.91 -2.41 -20.56
C LYS A 31 -3.35 -2.71 -20.98
N ASN A 32 -4.14 -3.28 -20.06
CA ASN A 32 -5.49 -3.76 -20.37
C ASN A 32 -6.55 -3.29 -19.36
N ASN A 33 -6.18 -2.38 -18.45
CA ASN A 33 -7.05 -1.93 -17.38
C ASN A 33 -6.87 -0.44 -17.09
N GLU A 34 -7.90 0.18 -16.54
CA GLU A 34 -7.80 1.49 -15.92
C GLU A 34 -7.21 1.34 -14.49
N VAL A 35 -6.08 1.98 -14.25
CA VAL A 35 -5.40 1.91 -12.96
C VAL A 35 -5.61 3.20 -12.18
N ILE A 36 -6.19 3.07 -10.97
CA ILE A 36 -6.30 4.13 -9.98
C ILE A 36 -5.29 3.82 -8.89
N LEU A 37 -4.24 4.63 -8.80
CA LEU A 37 -3.20 4.47 -7.79
C LEU A 37 -3.52 5.28 -6.53
N CYS A 38 -3.45 4.61 -5.39
CA CYS A 38 -3.40 5.23 -4.07
C CYS A 38 -2.15 4.73 -3.34
N ALA A 39 -1.23 5.62 -3.00
CA ALA A 39 -0.01 5.27 -2.29
C ALA A 39 0.14 6.09 -1.02
N LEU A 40 0.48 5.42 0.09
CA LEU A 40 0.86 6.11 1.31
C LEU A 40 2.22 6.77 1.10
N SER A 41 2.40 7.95 1.68
CA SER A 41 3.60 8.75 1.50
C SER A 41 4.22 9.10 2.84
N ASP A 42 5.53 9.04 2.93
CA ASP A 42 6.27 9.74 3.95
C ASP A 42 6.60 11.18 3.47
N LYS A 43 6.97 12.06 4.42
CA LYS A 43 7.28 13.46 4.10
C LYS A 43 8.52 13.66 3.24
N LYS A 44 9.34 12.61 3.04
CA LYS A 44 10.62 12.69 2.31
C LYS A 44 10.48 12.34 0.83
N SER A 45 9.33 11.79 0.41
CA SER A 45 9.11 11.37 -0.97
C SER A 45 8.93 12.57 -1.90
N ASN A 46 9.67 12.60 -3.00
CA ASN A 46 9.46 13.57 -4.08
C ASN A 46 8.19 13.18 -4.87
N LYS A 47 7.07 13.75 -4.47
CA LYS A 47 5.75 13.44 -5.05
C LYS A 47 5.61 13.90 -6.50
N GLU A 48 6.26 15.00 -6.84
CA GLU A 48 6.17 15.57 -8.19
C GLU A 48 6.86 14.68 -9.22
N GLU A 49 8.07 14.25 -8.92
CA GLU A 49 8.83 13.32 -9.76
C GLU A 49 8.11 11.96 -9.88
N ALA A 50 7.61 11.44 -8.75
CA ALA A 50 6.84 10.21 -8.73
C ALA A 50 5.55 10.32 -9.57
N PHE A 51 4.85 11.47 -9.51
CA PHE A 51 3.66 11.71 -10.31
C PHE A 51 3.99 11.67 -11.81
N LYS A 52 5.04 12.37 -12.25
CA LYS A 52 5.48 12.36 -13.64
C LYS A 52 5.82 10.96 -14.16
N ALA A 53 6.48 10.15 -13.32
CA ALA A 53 6.87 8.78 -13.68
C ALA A 53 5.67 7.81 -13.77
N LEU A 54 4.61 8.04 -13.00
CA LEU A 54 3.44 7.15 -12.89
C LEU A 54 2.26 7.58 -13.79
N GLN A 55 2.19 8.86 -14.14
CA GLN A 55 1.12 9.44 -14.95
C GLN A 55 0.85 8.67 -16.27
N PRO A 56 1.84 8.13 -16.99
CA PRO A 56 1.57 7.38 -18.21
C PRO A 56 0.80 6.07 -18.00
N TYR A 57 0.75 5.57 -16.77
CA TYR A 57 0.19 4.25 -16.43
C TYR A 57 -1.07 4.32 -15.57
N CYS A 58 -1.40 5.48 -15.03
CA CYS A 58 -2.50 5.61 -14.08
C CYS A 58 -3.52 6.65 -14.54
N THR A 59 -4.80 6.29 -14.53
CA THR A 59 -5.91 7.20 -14.79
C THR A 59 -6.09 8.22 -13.64
N SER A 60 -5.75 7.80 -12.42
CA SER A 60 -5.77 8.66 -11.23
C SER A 60 -4.63 8.30 -10.30
N ILE A 61 -3.98 9.31 -9.71
CA ILE A 61 -2.87 9.13 -8.76
C ILE A 61 -3.17 9.92 -7.50
N ASN A 62 -3.15 9.22 -6.35
CA ASN A 62 -3.46 9.80 -5.05
C ASN A 62 -2.35 9.46 -4.06
N PHE A 63 -1.66 10.46 -3.54
CA PHE A 63 -0.66 10.30 -2.49
C PHE A 63 -1.23 10.76 -1.15
N ILE A 64 -1.26 9.86 -0.15
CA ILE A 64 -1.83 10.11 1.16
C ILE A 64 -0.71 10.10 2.20
N ASP A 65 -0.53 11.23 2.90
CA ASP A 65 0.53 11.36 3.91
C ASP A 65 0.22 10.57 5.18
N LEU A 66 1.23 9.85 5.66
CA LEU A 66 1.22 9.22 6.98
C LEU A 66 1.48 10.27 8.06
N GLY A 67 0.50 10.49 8.92
CA GLY A 67 0.63 11.40 10.08
C GLY A 67 1.54 10.80 11.15
N LYS A 68 2.61 11.49 11.56
CA LYS A 68 3.58 10.99 12.56
C LYS A 68 2.99 10.79 13.95
N ILE A 69 2.06 11.64 14.38
CA ILE A 69 1.54 11.67 15.76
C ILE A 69 0.67 10.45 16.09
N SER A 70 -0.02 9.90 15.12
CA SER A 70 -0.88 8.73 15.33
C SER A 70 -0.15 7.39 15.34
N ILE A 71 1.09 7.35 14.89
CA ILE A 71 1.84 6.10 14.69
C ILE A 71 2.04 5.36 16.03
N LEU A 72 2.55 6.05 17.05
CA LEU A 72 2.84 5.42 18.34
C LEU A 72 1.56 4.89 19.02
N PHE A 73 0.49 5.69 19.01
CA PHE A 73 -0.81 5.28 19.53
C PHE A 73 -1.39 4.08 18.76
N ASN A 74 -1.32 4.10 17.45
CA ASN A 74 -1.84 3.02 16.62
C ASN A 74 -1.03 1.72 16.76
N MET A 75 0.29 1.81 16.97
CA MET A 75 1.13 0.65 17.29
C MET A 75 0.75 0.00 18.62
N ALA A 76 0.54 0.81 19.66
CA ALA A 76 0.07 0.31 20.95
C ALA A 76 -1.31 -0.34 20.84
N MET A 77 -2.25 0.30 20.14
CA MET A 77 -3.58 -0.26 19.91
C MET A 77 -3.56 -1.55 19.08
N ALA A 78 -2.64 -1.67 18.11
CA ALA A 78 -2.48 -2.89 17.32
C ALA A 78 -2.02 -4.06 18.20
N PHE A 79 -1.10 -3.82 19.12
CA PHE A 79 -0.65 -4.81 20.09
C PHE A 79 -1.81 -5.35 20.94
N PHE A 80 -2.64 -4.47 21.53
CA PHE A 80 -3.80 -4.89 22.32
C PHE A 80 -4.89 -5.60 21.52
N LYS A 81 -4.98 -5.35 20.21
CA LYS A 81 -5.95 -6.00 19.30
C LYS A 81 -5.44 -7.28 18.65
N GLY A 82 -4.22 -7.73 18.96
CA GLY A 82 -3.61 -8.88 18.30
C GLY A 82 -3.35 -8.69 16.81
N ILE A 83 -3.27 -7.44 16.34
CA ILE A 83 -2.97 -7.09 14.96
C ILE A 83 -1.44 -6.92 14.81
N PRO A 84 -0.81 -7.39 13.72
CA PRO A 84 0.62 -7.18 13.52
C PRO A 84 1.01 -5.71 13.67
N ILE A 85 2.04 -5.42 14.47
CA ILE A 85 2.50 -4.05 14.78
C ILE A 85 2.78 -3.25 13.49
N GLN A 86 3.25 -3.91 12.43
CA GLN A 86 3.46 -3.28 11.13
C GLN A 86 2.17 -2.72 10.52
N CYS A 87 1.03 -3.39 10.71
CA CYS A 87 -0.27 -2.88 10.25
C CYS A 87 -0.67 -1.65 11.06
N GLY A 88 -0.46 -1.66 12.40
CA GLY A 88 -0.70 -0.51 13.26
C GLY A 88 0.15 0.71 12.88
N TYR A 89 1.42 0.50 12.53
CA TYR A 89 2.30 1.58 12.07
C TYR A 89 1.75 2.33 10.86
N PHE A 90 1.25 1.60 9.85
CA PHE A 90 0.74 2.18 8.61
C PHE A 90 -0.72 2.60 8.69
N TYR A 91 -1.50 2.07 9.64
CA TYR A 91 -2.92 2.36 9.76
C TYR A 91 -3.19 3.74 10.37
N ASN A 92 -4.11 4.47 9.77
CA ASN A 92 -4.63 5.72 10.31
C ASN A 92 -6.11 5.86 9.95
N LYS A 93 -6.98 6.08 10.95
CA LYS A 93 -8.43 6.18 10.76
C LYS A 93 -8.83 7.30 9.78
N LYS A 94 -8.13 8.44 9.80
CA LYS A 94 -8.37 9.55 8.86
C LYS A 94 -8.01 9.14 7.42
N ASN A 95 -6.90 8.43 7.26
CA ASN A 95 -6.48 7.93 5.95
C ASN A 95 -7.39 6.80 5.48
N HIS A 96 -7.89 5.94 6.40
CA HIS A 96 -8.88 4.92 6.07
C HIS A 96 -10.11 5.56 5.43
N LYS A 97 -10.66 6.60 6.07
CA LYS A 97 -11.81 7.32 5.49
C LYS A 97 -11.49 7.86 4.09
N LYS A 98 -10.34 8.49 3.90
CA LYS A 98 -9.94 9.02 2.59
C LYS A 98 -9.82 7.92 1.52
N ILE A 99 -9.26 6.76 1.88
CA ILE A 99 -9.12 5.62 0.96
C ILE A 99 -10.51 5.06 0.62
N HIS A 100 -11.38 4.90 1.61
CA HIS A 100 -12.76 4.49 1.41
C HIS A 100 -13.50 5.46 0.48
N ASP A 101 -13.42 6.78 0.74
CA ASP A 101 -14.04 7.81 -0.12
C ASP A 101 -13.52 7.75 -1.57
N LEU A 102 -12.23 7.43 -1.78
CA LEU A 102 -11.66 7.22 -3.12
C LEU A 102 -12.21 5.95 -3.78
N ILE A 103 -12.35 4.85 -3.05
CA ILE A 103 -12.94 3.61 -3.55
C ILE A 103 -14.39 3.83 -3.97
N GLU A 104 -15.20 4.48 -3.13
CA GLU A 104 -16.59 4.83 -3.45
C GLU A 104 -16.70 5.77 -4.65
N LYS A 105 -15.81 6.75 -4.76
CA LYS A 105 -15.76 7.70 -5.88
C LYS A 105 -15.47 7.01 -7.21
N HIS A 106 -14.48 6.11 -7.23
CA HIS A 106 -14.01 5.50 -8.46
C HIS A 106 -14.75 4.21 -8.83
N LYS A 107 -15.40 3.56 -7.84
CA LYS A 107 -16.14 2.29 -8.00
C LYS A 107 -15.34 1.25 -8.79
N PRO A 108 -14.17 0.83 -8.29
CA PRO A 108 -13.33 -0.11 -8.99
C PRO A 108 -13.95 -1.52 -9.01
N ASP A 109 -13.62 -2.30 -10.05
CA ASP A 109 -14.02 -3.71 -10.16
C ASP A 109 -13.19 -4.60 -9.22
N MET A 110 -11.96 -4.16 -8.88
CA MET A 110 -11.02 -4.92 -8.06
C MET A 110 -10.10 -3.99 -7.25
N LEU A 111 -9.79 -4.41 -6.02
CA LEU A 111 -8.75 -3.81 -5.18
C LEU A 111 -7.49 -4.67 -5.26
N PHE A 112 -6.36 -4.06 -5.57
CA PHE A 112 -5.04 -4.69 -5.54
C PHE A 112 -4.18 -4.03 -4.48
N GLY A 113 -3.82 -4.77 -3.45
CA GLY A 113 -2.96 -4.30 -2.36
C GLY A 113 -1.57 -4.93 -2.40
N GLN A 114 -0.55 -4.19 -2.01
CA GLN A 114 0.79 -4.71 -1.87
C GLN A 114 1.23 -4.69 -0.41
N LEU A 115 1.75 -5.81 0.07
CA LEU A 115 2.18 -6.06 1.44
C LEU A 115 1.03 -6.02 2.48
N LEU A 116 1.21 -6.76 3.55
CA LEU A 116 0.25 -6.84 4.67
C LEU A 116 -0.06 -5.47 5.31
N ARG A 117 0.85 -4.51 5.16
CA ARG A 117 0.80 -3.17 5.79
C ARG A 117 -0.43 -2.36 5.44
N ILE A 118 -1.05 -2.65 4.28
CA ILE A 118 -2.26 -1.94 3.81
C ILE A 118 -3.56 -2.73 4.06
N ALA A 119 -3.47 -3.97 4.53
CA ALA A 119 -4.62 -4.87 4.64
C ALA A 119 -5.79 -4.28 5.45
N GLU A 120 -5.49 -3.58 6.56
CA GLU A 120 -6.52 -2.97 7.40
C GLU A 120 -7.35 -1.87 6.70
N TYR A 121 -6.81 -1.25 5.65
CA TYR A 121 -7.54 -0.25 4.86
C TYR A 121 -8.60 -0.85 3.96
N ILE A 122 -8.39 -2.08 3.49
CA ILE A 122 -9.29 -2.73 2.53
C ILE A 122 -10.00 -3.96 3.11
N ARG A 123 -9.75 -4.30 4.39
CA ARG A 123 -10.32 -5.49 5.04
C ARG A 123 -11.82 -5.59 4.87
N ASN A 124 -12.54 -4.51 5.16
CA ASN A 124 -14.00 -4.48 5.21
C ASN A 124 -14.66 -4.02 3.91
N GLU A 125 -13.87 -3.71 2.87
CA GLU A 125 -14.42 -3.35 1.57
C GLU A 125 -15.11 -4.56 0.93
N LYS A 126 -16.25 -4.34 0.28
CA LYS A 126 -17.03 -5.39 -0.39
C LYS A 126 -16.47 -5.75 -1.77
N THR A 127 -15.77 -4.83 -2.40
CA THR A 127 -15.13 -5.02 -3.71
C THR A 127 -14.15 -6.21 -3.66
N PRO A 128 -14.13 -7.09 -4.68
CA PRO A 128 -13.14 -8.15 -4.80
C PRO A 128 -11.72 -7.63 -4.60
N LYS A 129 -10.90 -8.35 -3.82
CA LYS A 129 -9.58 -7.85 -3.44
C LYS A 129 -8.52 -8.93 -3.46
N THR A 130 -7.31 -8.53 -3.86
CA THR A 130 -6.11 -9.35 -3.83
C THR A 130 -4.99 -8.60 -3.12
N ILE A 131 -4.19 -9.29 -2.31
CA ILE A 131 -3.00 -8.73 -1.65
C ILE A 131 -1.78 -9.54 -2.09
N ASP A 132 -0.80 -8.85 -2.68
CA ASP A 132 0.52 -9.39 -2.95
C ASP A 132 1.39 -9.26 -1.70
N TYR A 133 1.63 -10.36 -0.99
CA TYR A 133 2.45 -10.38 0.21
C TYR A 133 3.96 -10.24 -0.06
N GLN A 134 4.41 -10.47 -1.27
CA GLN A 134 5.80 -10.45 -1.76
C GLN A 134 6.72 -11.51 -1.13
N ASP A 135 6.82 -11.50 0.21
CA ASP A 135 7.68 -12.39 0.98
C ASP A 135 6.95 -13.02 2.15
N VAL A 136 7.28 -14.26 2.46
CA VAL A 136 6.91 -14.90 3.72
C VAL A 136 7.93 -14.47 4.78
N PHE A 137 7.76 -13.26 5.32
CA PHE A 137 8.68 -12.63 6.27
C PHE A 137 9.02 -13.54 7.48
N SER A 138 8.03 -14.26 8.00
CA SER A 138 8.20 -15.20 9.10
C SER A 138 9.18 -16.33 8.77
N MET A 139 9.12 -16.89 7.54
CA MET A 139 10.08 -17.90 7.10
C MET A 139 11.48 -17.33 6.91
N GLY A 140 11.59 -16.10 6.40
CA GLY A 140 12.87 -15.39 6.30
C GLY A 140 13.52 -15.18 7.66
N MET A 141 12.73 -14.78 8.67
CA MET A 141 13.20 -14.62 10.06
C MET A 141 13.59 -15.96 10.69
N LYS A 142 12.81 -17.02 10.49
CA LYS A 142 13.13 -18.36 10.96
C LYS A 142 14.48 -18.85 10.40
N ARG A 143 14.68 -18.74 9.08
CA ARG A 143 15.96 -19.11 8.44
C ARG A 143 17.14 -18.31 8.99
N ARG A 144 16.97 -17.00 9.23
CA ARG A 144 18.03 -16.18 9.84
C ARG A 144 18.35 -16.63 11.25
N TYR A 145 17.35 -16.98 12.05
CA TYR A 145 17.54 -17.51 13.40
C TYR A 145 18.29 -18.85 13.39
N GLU A 146 17.98 -19.75 12.44
CA GLU A 146 18.63 -21.05 12.29
C GLU A 146 20.11 -20.96 11.84
N ILE A 147 20.50 -19.85 11.18
CA ILE A 147 21.86 -19.63 10.63
C ILE A 147 22.66 -18.66 11.52
N ALA A 148 22.03 -17.96 12.44
CA ALA A 148 22.72 -17.03 13.33
C ALA A 148 23.67 -17.78 14.26
N PRO A 149 24.95 -17.33 14.41
CA PRO A 149 25.94 -17.96 15.28
C PRO A 149 25.55 -17.83 16.76
#